data_bc9efb7f982a4d560cc7a2f66d91bd03
#
_entry.id   bc9efb7f982a4d560cc7a2f66d91bd03
#
_cell.length_a   1.000
_cell.length_b   1.000
_cell.length_c   1.000
_cell.angle_alpha   90.00
_cell.angle_beta   90.00
_cell.angle_gamma   90.00
#
_symmetry.space_group_name_H-M   'P 1'
#
loop_
_entity.id
_entity.type
_entity.pdbx_description
1 polymer ?
#
loop_
_entity_poly.entity_id
_entity_poly.type
_entity_poly.pdbx_seq_one_letter_code
_entity_poly.pdbx_strand_id
1 'polypeptide(L)'
;MPIPANQERTTLRGSVALLLALPALLFALITWQVVADGPLVRLDERLSRLLVNPDRCSELLADLGNVQVAVPVLAVALGYVALRNRRAGVDRWWLPVAAGALLMALVPALVVPLKELTDRPGTPVVPPGTGYYPSGHTATAVVAYGCATLLLLPWLRTALARRTLITLCVALVLGASYGLVRRGYHWPLDVVGSWCLCSVLLTSLWLSVRAVTPPGRSQPPGP
;
A
#
# COMPACT_ATOMS: atom_id res chain seq x y z
N MET A 1 4.34 -20.43 31.59
CA MET A 1 3.20 -21.29 31.20
C MET A 1 3.02 -21.11 29.69
N PRO A 2 3.12 -22.15 28.86
CA PRO A 2 2.88 -22.03 27.41
C PRO A 2 1.40 -21.76 27.18
N ILE A 3 1.10 -20.79 26.29
CA ILE A 3 -0.26 -20.44 25.88
C ILE A 3 -0.83 -21.64 25.10
N PRO A 4 -2.05 -22.12 25.39
CA PRO A 4 -2.64 -23.25 24.68
C PRO A 4 -2.85 -22.91 23.20
N ALA A 5 -2.48 -23.84 22.30
CA ALA A 5 -2.48 -23.67 20.85
C ALA A 5 -3.81 -23.17 20.26
N ASN A 6 -4.92 -23.41 20.95
CA ASN A 6 -6.24 -22.92 20.57
C ASN A 6 -6.40 -21.41 20.82
N GLN A 7 -5.75 -20.88 21.83
CA GLN A 7 -5.77 -19.47 22.17
C GLN A 7 -4.90 -18.66 21.19
N GLU A 8 -3.75 -19.20 20.76
CA GLU A 8 -2.92 -18.59 19.71
C GLU A 8 -3.65 -18.51 18.36
N ARG A 9 -4.39 -19.55 17.99
CA ARG A 9 -5.18 -19.55 16.73
C ARG A 9 -6.32 -18.54 16.77
N THR A 10 -6.95 -18.35 17.93
CA THR A 10 -8.06 -17.39 18.10
C THR A 10 -7.52 -15.96 18.07
N THR A 11 -6.40 -15.67 18.73
CA THR A 11 -5.76 -14.35 18.70
C THR A 11 -5.24 -13.98 17.31
N LEU A 12 -4.65 -14.91 16.58
CA LEU A 12 -4.21 -14.71 15.20
C LEU A 12 -5.39 -14.40 14.25
N ARG A 13 -6.49 -15.14 14.38
CA ARG A 13 -7.71 -14.89 13.60
C ARG A 13 -8.32 -13.52 13.91
N GLY A 14 -8.38 -13.15 15.19
CA GLY A 14 -8.86 -11.84 15.63
C GLY A 14 -7.99 -10.70 15.08
N SER A 15 -6.67 -10.84 15.14
CA SER A 15 -5.74 -9.84 14.61
C SER A 15 -5.85 -9.66 13.10
N VAL A 16 -6.00 -10.76 12.35
CA VAL A 16 -6.18 -10.71 10.89
C VAL A 16 -7.52 -10.06 10.53
N ALA A 17 -8.60 -10.41 11.24
CA ALA A 17 -9.90 -9.79 11.03
C ALA A 17 -9.85 -8.28 11.28
N LEU A 18 -9.15 -7.84 12.33
CA LEU A 18 -8.98 -6.42 12.64
C LEU A 18 -8.14 -5.69 11.57
N LEU A 19 -7.06 -6.31 11.07
CA LEU A 19 -6.22 -5.76 10.00
C LEU A 19 -6.96 -5.57 8.67
N LEU A 20 -8.02 -6.30 8.43
CA LEU A 20 -8.88 -6.15 7.25
C LEU A 20 -10.07 -5.23 7.53
N ALA A 21 -10.78 -5.46 8.64
CA ALA A 21 -12.02 -4.77 8.94
C ALA A 21 -11.81 -3.27 9.24
N LEU A 22 -10.78 -2.92 10.02
CA LEU A 22 -10.54 -1.52 10.40
C LEU A 22 -10.25 -0.63 9.19
N PRO A 23 -9.27 -0.94 8.30
CA PRO A 23 -9.05 -0.10 7.14
C PRO A 23 -10.22 -0.15 6.14
N ALA A 24 -10.95 -1.26 6.02
CA ALA A 24 -12.14 -1.32 5.18
C ALA A 24 -13.27 -0.41 5.70
N LEU A 25 -13.53 -0.42 7.00
CA LEU A 25 -14.52 0.47 7.63
C LEU A 25 -14.11 1.94 7.54
N LEU A 26 -12.84 2.25 7.77
CA LEU A 26 -12.31 3.61 7.61
C LEU A 26 -12.43 4.08 6.15
N PHE A 27 -12.10 3.23 5.19
CA PHE A 27 -12.27 3.54 3.77
C PHE A 27 -13.73 3.83 3.44
N ALA A 28 -14.66 2.98 3.88
CA ALA A 28 -16.09 3.16 3.67
C ALA A 28 -16.60 4.46 4.31
N LEU A 29 -16.17 4.77 5.54
CA LEU A 29 -16.53 6.01 6.24
C LEU A 29 -16.00 7.25 5.50
N ILE A 30 -14.73 7.26 5.09
CA ILE A 30 -14.13 8.37 4.36
C ILE A 30 -14.84 8.56 3.01
N THR A 31 -15.07 7.48 2.27
CA THR A 31 -15.79 7.51 0.99
C THR A 31 -17.19 8.08 1.16
N TRP A 32 -17.91 7.64 2.18
CA TRP A 32 -19.23 8.18 2.51
C TRP A 32 -19.18 9.69 2.83
N GLN A 33 -18.20 10.12 3.62
CA GLN A 33 -18.01 11.54 3.94
C GLN A 33 -17.67 12.39 2.70
N VAL A 34 -16.86 11.83 1.79
CA VAL A 34 -16.52 12.50 0.53
C VAL A 34 -17.74 12.64 -0.37
N VAL A 35 -18.53 11.57 -0.53
CA VAL A 35 -19.74 11.60 -1.39
C VAL A 35 -20.84 12.48 -0.80
N ALA A 36 -20.99 12.51 0.54
CA ALA A 36 -22.02 13.27 1.23
C ALA A 36 -21.61 14.72 1.55
N ASP A 37 -20.42 15.19 1.13
CA ASP A 37 -19.84 16.48 1.50
C ASP A 37 -19.88 16.74 3.01
N GLY A 38 -19.51 15.72 3.77
CA GLY A 38 -19.68 15.68 5.22
C GLY A 38 -18.66 16.55 5.98
N PRO A 39 -18.76 16.58 7.33
CA PRO A 39 -17.91 17.42 8.17
C PRO A 39 -16.42 17.09 8.05
N LEU A 40 -16.03 15.85 7.70
CA LEU A 40 -14.64 15.52 7.47
C LEU A 40 -14.06 16.21 6.23
N VAL A 41 -14.86 16.46 5.19
CA VAL A 41 -14.41 17.21 4.00
C VAL A 41 -14.03 18.63 4.36
N ARG A 42 -14.83 19.31 5.19
CA ARG A 42 -14.51 20.67 5.67
C ARG A 42 -13.23 20.73 6.50
N LEU A 43 -12.99 19.70 7.32
CA LEU A 43 -11.73 19.57 8.06
C LEU A 43 -10.55 19.34 7.11
N ASP A 44 -10.73 18.48 6.13
CA ASP A 44 -9.74 18.14 5.10
C ASP A 44 -9.31 19.38 4.29
N GLU A 45 -10.26 20.19 3.87
CA GLU A 45 -10.00 21.46 3.20
C GLU A 45 -9.22 22.45 4.07
N ARG A 46 -9.56 22.54 5.37
CA ARG A 46 -8.82 23.38 6.33
C ARG A 46 -7.39 22.90 6.50
N LEU A 47 -7.20 21.60 6.66
CA LEU A 47 -5.87 21.00 6.77
C LEU A 47 -5.05 21.21 5.48
N SER A 48 -5.67 21.03 4.32
CA SER A 48 -5.01 21.28 3.04
C SER A 48 -4.51 22.71 2.93
N ARG A 49 -5.33 23.72 3.29
CA ARG A 49 -4.91 25.13 3.28
C ARG A 49 -3.71 25.44 4.18
N LEU A 50 -3.53 24.66 5.26
CA LEU A 50 -2.38 24.81 6.17
C LEU A 50 -1.14 24.08 5.67
N LEU A 51 -1.34 22.96 4.95
CA LEU A 51 -0.26 22.07 4.53
C LEU A 51 0.31 22.40 3.15
N VAL A 52 -0.49 23.00 2.27
CA VAL A 52 -0.08 23.38 0.92
C VAL A 52 0.97 24.49 1.00
N ASN A 53 2.19 24.14 0.63
CA ASN A 53 3.33 25.05 0.52
C ASN A 53 4.34 24.41 -0.45
N PRO A 54 4.12 24.54 -1.77
CA PRO A 54 4.88 23.86 -2.79
C PRO A 54 6.37 24.28 -2.76
N ASP A 55 7.24 23.29 -2.77
CA ASP A 55 8.67 23.44 -2.90
C ASP A 55 9.28 22.29 -3.73
N ARG A 56 10.55 22.40 -4.08
CA ARG A 56 11.25 21.39 -4.88
C ARG A 56 11.33 20.02 -4.17
N CYS A 57 11.47 20.03 -2.85
CA CYS A 57 11.53 18.79 -2.07
C CYS A 57 10.19 18.04 -2.14
N SER A 58 9.07 18.74 -1.97
CA SER A 58 7.75 18.14 -2.07
C SER A 58 7.42 17.62 -3.48
N GLU A 59 7.99 18.25 -4.52
CA GLU A 59 7.89 17.73 -5.89
C GLU A 59 8.60 16.38 -6.05
N LEU A 60 9.87 16.31 -5.66
CA LEU A 60 10.63 15.06 -5.69
C LEU A 60 10.00 13.95 -4.84
N LEU A 61 9.40 14.31 -3.71
CA LEU A 61 8.69 13.36 -2.86
C LEU A 61 7.39 12.88 -3.53
N ALA A 62 6.63 13.77 -4.16
CA ALA A 62 5.43 13.39 -4.90
C ALA A 62 5.73 12.42 -6.04
N ASP A 63 6.86 12.62 -6.73
CA ASP A 63 7.32 11.76 -7.82
C ASP A 63 7.59 10.32 -7.42
N LEU A 64 7.84 10.03 -6.14
CA LEU A 64 7.95 8.66 -5.63
C LEU A 64 6.65 7.85 -5.84
N GLY A 65 5.50 8.51 -5.96
CA GLY A 65 4.21 7.89 -6.27
C GLY A 65 3.93 7.73 -7.77
N ASN A 66 4.76 8.29 -8.64
CA ASN A 66 4.59 8.17 -10.08
C ASN A 66 4.78 6.74 -10.55
N VAL A 67 3.97 6.33 -11.52
CA VAL A 67 4.03 5.00 -12.17
C VAL A 67 5.44 4.74 -12.73
N GLN A 68 6.08 5.77 -13.30
CA GLN A 68 7.42 5.71 -13.87
C GLN A 68 8.52 5.45 -12.83
N VAL A 69 8.26 5.68 -11.56
CA VAL A 69 9.21 5.43 -10.44
C VAL A 69 8.83 4.17 -9.69
N ALA A 70 7.60 4.08 -9.20
CA ALA A 70 7.18 3.02 -8.29
C ALA A 70 7.06 1.65 -8.99
N VAL A 71 6.53 1.61 -10.23
CA VAL A 71 6.35 0.34 -10.96
C VAL A 71 7.69 -0.30 -11.34
N PRO A 72 8.71 0.41 -11.86
CA PRO A 72 10.03 -0.17 -12.08
C PRO A 72 10.68 -0.72 -10.80
N VAL A 73 10.53 -0.04 -9.66
CA VAL A 73 11.03 -0.56 -8.37
C VAL A 73 10.36 -1.88 -8.01
N LEU A 74 9.04 -1.96 -8.15
CA LEU A 74 8.31 -3.22 -7.95
C LEU A 74 8.77 -4.28 -8.92
N ALA A 75 8.92 -3.98 -10.21
CA ALA A 75 9.35 -4.92 -11.24
C ALA A 75 10.72 -5.54 -10.93
N VAL A 76 11.69 -4.72 -10.48
CA VAL A 76 13.00 -5.19 -10.02
C VAL A 76 12.87 -6.13 -8.83
N ALA A 77 12.04 -5.78 -7.83
CA ALA A 77 11.80 -6.62 -6.67
C ALA A 77 11.16 -7.97 -7.06
N LEU A 78 10.15 -7.95 -7.94
CA LEU A 78 9.50 -9.17 -8.46
C LEU A 78 10.47 -10.04 -9.25
N GLY A 79 11.31 -9.46 -10.10
CA GLY A 79 12.36 -10.18 -10.84
C GLY A 79 13.37 -10.83 -9.90
N TYR A 80 13.81 -10.14 -8.86
CA TYR A 80 14.70 -10.70 -7.84
C TYR A 80 14.04 -11.88 -7.10
N VAL A 81 12.79 -11.72 -6.67
CA VAL A 81 12.04 -12.78 -5.97
C VAL A 81 11.82 -13.99 -6.90
N ALA A 82 11.47 -13.76 -8.16
CA ALA A 82 11.35 -14.82 -9.17
C ALA A 82 12.64 -15.64 -9.30
N LEU A 83 13.77 -14.93 -9.46
CA LEU A 83 15.08 -15.56 -9.61
C LEU A 83 15.48 -16.35 -8.35
N ARG A 84 15.24 -15.80 -7.18
CA ARG A 84 15.54 -16.45 -5.88
C ARG A 84 14.69 -17.69 -5.67
N ASN A 85 13.38 -17.61 -5.89
CA ASN A 85 12.46 -18.73 -5.75
C ASN A 85 12.81 -19.85 -6.75
N ARG A 86 13.10 -19.49 -8.01
CA ARG A 86 13.48 -20.45 -9.05
C ARG A 86 14.79 -21.17 -8.70
N ARG A 87 15.81 -20.43 -8.27
CA ARG A 87 17.12 -21.02 -7.86
C ARG A 87 17.01 -21.88 -6.61
N ALA A 88 16.08 -21.58 -5.72
CA ALA A 88 15.81 -22.37 -4.53
C ALA A 88 14.91 -23.60 -4.80
N GLY A 89 14.53 -23.87 -6.04
CA GLY A 89 13.67 -25.01 -6.41
C GLY A 89 12.27 -24.94 -5.80
N VAL A 90 11.76 -23.72 -5.54
CA VAL A 90 10.44 -23.55 -4.94
C VAL A 90 9.37 -23.92 -5.97
N ASP A 91 8.51 -24.88 -5.62
CA ASP A 91 7.34 -25.18 -6.42
C ASP A 91 6.48 -23.93 -6.57
N ARG A 92 5.95 -23.69 -7.79
CA ARG A 92 5.13 -22.52 -8.09
C ARG A 92 5.85 -21.19 -7.77
N TRP A 93 7.15 -21.12 -8.05
CA TRP A 93 8.02 -19.96 -7.85
C TRP A 93 7.44 -18.64 -8.41
N TRP A 94 6.63 -18.74 -9.45
CA TRP A 94 5.98 -17.62 -10.14
C TRP A 94 4.78 -17.04 -9.38
N LEU A 95 4.15 -17.80 -8.46
CA LEU A 95 2.88 -17.42 -7.84
C LEU A 95 2.96 -16.11 -7.02
N PRO A 96 3.97 -15.89 -6.14
CA PRO A 96 4.08 -14.61 -5.43
C PRO A 96 4.34 -13.44 -6.38
N VAL A 97 5.06 -13.70 -7.47
CA VAL A 97 5.38 -12.70 -8.50
C VAL A 97 4.13 -12.30 -9.26
N ALA A 98 3.36 -13.29 -9.73
CA ALA A 98 2.09 -13.06 -10.43
C ALA A 98 1.07 -12.35 -9.52
N ALA A 99 0.99 -12.75 -8.25
CA ALA A 99 0.10 -12.09 -7.27
C ALA A 99 0.49 -10.63 -7.04
N GLY A 100 1.78 -10.31 -6.96
CA GLY A 100 2.26 -8.93 -6.84
C GLY A 100 1.99 -8.09 -8.09
N ALA A 101 2.21 -8.66 -9.28
CA ALA A 101 1.89 -8.00 -10.53
C ALA A 101 0.38 -7.76 -10.70
N LEU A 102 -0.44 -8.75 -10.35
CA LEU A 102 -1.89 -8.62 -10.37
C LEU A 102 -2.36 -7.54 -9.39
N LEU A 103 -1.80 -7.50 -8.18
CA LEU A 103 -2.15 -6.49 -7.20
C LEU A 103 -1.86 -5.07 -7.74
N MET A 104 -0.73 -4.89 -8.43
CA MET A 104 -0.41 -3.61 -9.06
C MET A 104 -1.38 -3.26 -10.19
N ALA A 105 -1.79 -4.24 -11.00
CA ALA A 105 -2.78 -4.05 -12.05
C ALA A 105 -4.18 -3.74 -11.49
N LEU A 106 -4.52 -4.20 -10.29
CA LEU A 106 -5.78 -3.89 -9.61
C LEU A 106 -5.84 -2.42 -9.15
N VAL A 107 -4.71 -1.73 -8.97
CA VAL A 107 -4.73 -0.32 -8.55
C VAL A 107 -5.54 0.54 -9.52
N PRO A 108 -5.21 0.67 -10.81
CA PRO A 108 -6.03 1.46 -11.72
C PRO A 108 -7.44 0.88 -11.88
N ALA A 109 -7.61 -0.44 -11.87
CA ALA A 109 -8.92 -1.10 -12.02
C ALA A 109 -9.89 -0.76 -10.88
N LEU A 110 -9.39 -0.45 -9.69
CA LEU A 110 -10.21 -0.03 -8.53
C LEU A 110 -10.27 1.48 -8.39
N VAL A 111 -9.14 2.18 -8.57
CA VAL A 111 -9.05 3.62 -8.34
C VAL A 111 -9.83 4.40 -9.40
N VAL A 112 -9.77 4.00 -10.69
CA VAL A 112 -10.43 4.75 -11.75
C VAL A 112 -11.96 4.76 -11.57
N PRO A 113 -12.65 3.62 -11.39
CA PRO A 113 -14.09 3.64 -11.12
C PRO A 113 -14.48 4.39 -9.84
N LEU A 114 -13.66 4.28 -8.78
CA LEU A 114 -13.91 5.04 -7.54
C LEU A 114 -13.82 6.55 -7.76
N LYS A 115 -12.90 7.02 -8.60
CA LYS A 115 -12.78 8.42 -8.98
C LYS A 115 -14.02 8.92 -9.72
N GLU A 116 -14.51 8.13 -10.66
CA GLU A 116 -15.73 8.43 -11.42
C GLU A 116 -16.97 8.43 -10.54
N LEU A 117 -17.07 7.46 -9.62
CA LEU A 117 -18.22 7.33 -8.71
C LEU A 117 -18.28 8.43 -7.63
N THR A 118 -17.13 8.89 -7.14
CA THR A 118 -17.08 9.92 -6.08
C THR A 118 -17.12 11.34 -6.63
N ASP A 119 -16.68 11.50 -7.85
CA ASP A 119 -16.66 12.79 -8.60
C ASP A 119 -16.07 13.95 -7.78
N ARG A 120 -15.14 13.65 -6.86
CA ARG A 120 -14.58 14.65 -5.94
C ARG A 120 -13.80 15.71 -6.71
N PRO A 121 -14.04 17.02 -6.45
CA PRO A 121 -13.28 18.11 -7.08
C PRO A 121 -11.82 18.09 -6.62
N GLY A 122 -10.93 18.60 -7.49
CA GLY A 122 -9.52 18.83 -7.17
C GLY A 122 -9.33 19.94 -6.13
N THR A 123 -8.08 20.07 -5.66
CA THR A 123 -7.70 21.20 -4.83
C THR A 123 -7.66 22.50 -5.65
N PRO A 124 -7.68 23.68 -5.02
CA PRO A 124 -7.58 24.96 -5.75
C PRO A 124 -6.27 25.16 -6.54
N VAL A 125 -5.25 24.31 -6.30
CA VAL A 125 -3.93 24.41 -6.94
C VAL A 125 -3.89 23.67 -8.28
N VAL A 126 -4.72 22.67 -8.46
CA VAL A 126 -4.80 21.88 -9.71
C VAL A 126 -5.83 22.48 -10.68
N PRO A 127 -5.72 22.20 -11.98
CA PRO A 127 -6.74 22.63 -12.93
C PRO A 127 -8.13 22.15 -12.52
N PRO A 128 -9.19 22.95 -12.81
CA PRO A 128 -10.56 22.54 -12.53
C PRO A 128 -10.87 21.17 -13.11
N GLY A 129 -11.43 20.29 -12.30
CA GLY A 129 -11.79 18.91 -12.69
C GLY A 129 -12.25 18.12 -11.50
N THR A 130 -12.74 16.92 -11.76
CA THR A 130 -13.24 15.98 -10.76
C THR A 130 -12.49 14.65 -10.82
N GLY A 131 -12.84 13.72 -9.92
CA GLY A 131 -12.20 12.41 -9.87
C GLY A 131 -10.85 12.43 -9.15
N TYR A 132 -10.72 13.17 -8.07
CA TYR A 132 -9.48 13.22 -7.28
C TYR A 132 -9.42 12.20 -6.15
N TYR A 133 -10.54 11.68 -5.65
CA TYR A 133 -10.60 10.65 -4.62
C TYR A 133 -10.81 9.24 -5.21
N PRO A 134 -10.10 8.22 -4.74
CA PRO A 134 -8.89 8.26 -3.92
C PRO A 134 -7.63 8.60 -4.74
N SER A 135 -6.50 8.90 -4.07
CA SER A 135 -5.24 9.24 -4.72
C SER A 135 -4.60 8.05 -5.44
N GLY A 136 -4.50 8.12 -6.78
CA GLY A 136 -3.84 7.08 -7.58
C GLY A 136 -2.34 6.98 -7.32
N HIS A 137 -1.65 8.11 -7.16
CA HIS A 137 -0.20 8.15 -6.86
C HIS A 137 0.09 7.51 -5.50
N THR A 138 -0.70 7.84 -4.47
CA THR A 138 -0.56 7.20 -3.16
C THR A 138 -0.83 5.71 -3.24
N ALA A 139 -1.89 5.28 -3.94
CA ALA A 139 -2.20 3.86 -4.11
C ALA A 139 -1.07 3.12 -4.83
N THR A 140 -0.50 3.70 -5.89
CA THR A 140 0.66 3.16 -6.60
C THR A 140 1.87 3.00 -5.67
N ALA A 141 2.22 4.04 -4.90
CA ALA A 141 3.32 3.98 -3.94
C ALA A 141 3.12 2.90 -2.87
N VAL A 142 1.94 2.86 -2.25
CA VAL A 142 1.63 1.88 -1.18
C VAL A 142 1.71 0.45 -1.71
N VAL A 143 1.11 0.18 -2.87
CA VAL A 143 1.12 -1.17 -3.45
C VAL A 143 2.50 -1.55 -3.95
N ALA A 144 3.21 -0.66 -4.66
CA ALA A 144 4.53 -0.98 -5.20
C ALA A 144 5.54 -1.25 -4.07
N TYR A 145 5.71 -0.30 -3.15
CA TYR A 145 6.71 -0.43 -2.08
C TYR A 145 6.29 -1.46 -1.02
N GLY A 146 4.99 -1.52 -0.69
CA GLY A 146 4.45 -2.49 0.26
C GLY A 146 4.56 -3.93 -0.26
N CYS A 147 4.19 -4.19 -1.51
CA CYS A 147 4.31 -5.49 -2.15
C CYS A 147 5.78 -5.91 -2.27
N ALA A 148 6.66 -5.03 -2.76
CA ALA A 148 8.09 -5.28 -2.81
C ALA A 148 8.64 -5.67 -1.43
N THR A 149 8.27 -4.94 -0.38
CA THR A 149 8.68 -5.22 1.00
C THR A 149 8.18 -6.58 1.46
N LEU A 150 6.90 -6.87 1.32
CA LEU A 150 6.30 -8.14 1.76
C LEU A 150 6.97 -9.35 1.10
N LEU A 151 7.29 -9.26 -0.19
CA LEU A 151 7.89 -10.35 -0.96
C LEU A 151 9.40 -10.50 -0.73
N LEU A 152 10.11 -9.42 -0.37
CA LEU A 152 11.54 -9.45 -0.06
C LEU A 152 11.84 -9.87 1.38
N LEU A 153 10.95 -9.56 2.35
CA LEU A 153 11.16 -9.85 3.78
C LEU A 153 11.58 -11.31 4.08
N PRO A 154 11.02 -12.37 3.46
CA PRO A 154 11.43 -13.74 3.72
C PRO A 154 12.89 -14.04 3.35
N TRP A 155 13.47 -13.26 2.42
CA TRP A 155 14.83 -13.43 1.94
C TRP A 155 15.89 -12.72 2.79
N LEU A 156 15.46 -11.87 3.72
CA LEU A 156 16.36 -11.12 4.60
C LEU A 156 16.66 -11.94 5.87
N ARG A 157 17.94 -12.18 6.14
CA ARG A 157 18.39 -13.03 7.25
C ARG A 157 18.48 -12.30 8.58
N THR A 158 18.82 -11.01 8.58
CA THR A 158 19.04 -10.22 9.80
C THR A 158 17.84 -9.39 10.17
N ALA A 159 17.61 -9.21 11.48
CA ALA A 159 16.57 -8.32 11.98
C ALA A 159 16.80 -6.87 11.54
N LEU A 160 18.06 -6.45 11.46
CA LEU A 160 18.43 -5.10 10.99
C LEU A 160 17.97 -4.89 9.53
N ALA A 161 18.32 -5.82 8.62
CA ALA A 161 17.91 -5.69 7.21
C ALA A 161 16.38 -5.65 7.03
N ARG A 162 15.65 -6.46 7.82
CA ARG A 162 14.18 -6.44 7.81
C ARG A 162 13.62 -5.10 8.30
N ARG A 163 14.15 -4.58 9.42
CA ARG A 163 13.75 -3.27 9.95
C ARG A 163 14.06 -2.16 8.95
N THR A 164 15.27 -2.14 8.38
CA THR A 164 15.67 -1.15 7.37
C THR A 164 14.73 -1.16 6.17
N LEU A 165 14.39 -2.34 5.63
CA LEU A 165 13.48 -2.45 4.50
C LEU A 165 12.08 -1.93 4.84
N ILE A 166 11.55 -2.27 6.02
CA ILE A 166 10.24 -1.79 6.48
C ILE A 166 10.28 -0.26 6.66
N THR A 167 11.32 0.27 7.34
CA THR A 167 11.46 1.71 7.54
C THR A 167 11.56 2.46 6.22
N LEU A 168 12.32 1.92 5.26
CA LEU A 168 12.43 2.50 3.91
C LEU A 168 11.07 2.52 3.20
N CYS A 169 10.32 1.41 3.24
CA CYS A 169 8.97 1.34 2.67
C CYS A 169 8.06 2.42 3.27
N VAL A 170 8.02 2.52 4.59
CA VAL A 170 7.20 3.53 5.30
C VAL A 170 7.64 4.94 4.93
N ALA A 171 8.94 5.20 4.90
CA ALA A 171 9.48 6.51 4.54
C ALA A 171 9.13 6.91 3.09
N LEU A 172 9.23 5.98 2.13
CA LEU A 172 8.86 6.23 0.73
C LEU A 172 7.36 6.52 0.57
N VAL A 173 6.50 5.73 1.23
CA VAL A 173 5.04 5.92 1.19
C VAL A 173 4.64 7.24 1.85
N LEU A 174 5.16 7.54 3.04
CA LEU A 174 4.87 8.78 3.74
C LEU A 174 5.45 9.99 3.00
N GLY A 175 6.64 9.85 2.42
CA GLY A 175 7.27 10.88 1.60
C GLY A 175 6.42 11.22 0.37
N ALA A 176 6.01 10.22 -0.41
CA ALA A 176 5.11 10.41 -1.55
C ALA A 176 3.80 11.09 -1.13
N SER A 177 3.18 10.60 -0.07
CA SER A 177 1.93 11.13 0.46
C SER A 177 2.05 12.58 0.92
N TYR A 178 3.12 12.89 1.67
CA TYR A 178 3.43 14.25 2.11
C TYR A 178 3.66 15.17 0.91
N GLY A 179 4.47 14.73 -0.07
CA GLY A 179 4.74 15.49 -1.29
C GLY A 179 3.47 15.86 -2.04
N LEU A 180 2.55 14.91 -2.22
CA LEU A 180 1.27 15.12 -2.92
C LEU A 180 0.37 16.15 -2.21
N VAL A 181 0.26 16.07 -0.88
CA VAL A 181 -0.53 17.03 -0.10
C VAL A 181 0.13 18.40 -0.09
N ARG A 182 1.44 18.48 0.15
CA ARG A 182 2.18 19.73 0.22
C ARG A 182 2.22 20.49 -1.11
N ARG A 183 2.24 19.75 -2.24
CA ARG A 183 2.08 20.32 -3.59
C ARG A 183 0.64 20.75 -3.90
N GLY A 184 -0.32 20.32 -3.09
CA GLY A 184 -1.74 20.54 -3.36
C GLY A 184 -2.29 19.68 -4.51
N TYR A 185 -1.62 18.59 -4.88
CA TYR A 185 -2.11 17.67 -5.92
C TYR A 185 -3.28 16.82 -5.45
N HIS A 186 -3.34 16.56 -4.14
CA HIS A 186 -4.39 15.77 -3.50
C HIS A 186 -4.77 16.35 -2.14
N TRP A 187 -6.02 16.15 -1.77
CA TRP A 187 -6.50 16.39 -0.43
C TRP A 187 -5.94 15.32 0.54
N PRO A 188 -5.71 15.65 1.83
CA PRO A 188 -5.30 14.66 2.83
C PRO A 188 -6.18 13.40 2.87
N LEU A 189 -7.51 13.53 2.78
CA LEU A 189 -8.43 12.39 2.77
C LEU A 189 -8.28 11.50 1.52
N ASP A 190 -7.87 12.04 0.37
CA ASP A 190 -7.59 11.21 -0.82
C ASP A 190 -6.43 10.26 -0.56
N VAL A 191 -5.43 10.74 0.17
CA VAL A 191 -4.25 9.98 0.58
C VAL A 191 -4.61 8.92 1.62
N VAL A 192 -5.34 9.31 2.68
CA VAL A 192 -5.75 8.39 3.75
C VAL A 192 -6.69 7.31 3.21
N GLY A 193 -7.62 7.66 2.32
CA GLY A 193 -8.49 6.71 1.63
C GLY A 193 -7.68 5.67 0.85
N SER A 194 -6.63 6.11 0.13
CA SER A 194 -5.74 5.19 -0.58
C SER A 194 -4.95 4.28 0.36
N TRP A 195 -4.48 4.78 1.52
CA TRP A 195 -3.83 3.94 2.52
C TRP A 195 -4.77 2.85 3.03
N CYS A 196 -6.01 3.20 3.33
CA CYS A 196 -7.01 2.24 3.81
C CYS A 196 -7.31 1.16 2.76
N LEU A 197 -7.60 1.55 1.53
CA LEU A 197 -7.86 0.63 0.42
C LEU A 197 -6.67 -0.32 0.19
N CYS A 198 -5.47 0.24 0.05
CA CYS A 198 -4.27 -0.54 -0.23
C CYS A 198 -3.81 -1.40 0.94
N SER A 199 -4.12 -1.04 2.20
CA SER A 199 -3.87 -1.88 3.37
C SER A 199 -4.70 -3.16 3.32
N VAL A 200 -5.97 -3.09 2.90
CA VAL A 200 -6.81 -4.28 2.67
C VAL A 200 -6.21 -5.15 1.57
N LEU A 201 -5.81 -4.55 0.45
CA LEU A 201 -5.22 -5.27 -0.68
C LEU A 201 -3.91 -5.98 -0.31
N LEU A 202 -2.99 -5.27 0.37
CA LEU A 202 -1.71 -5.85 0.81
C LEU A 202 -1.88 -6.94 1.86
N THR A 203 -2.82 -6.77 2.80
CA THR A 203 -3.14 -7.81 3.79
C THR A 203 -3.70 -9.05 3.12
N SER A 204 -4.59 -8.89 2.13
CA SER A 204 -5.15 -10.00 1.34
C SER A 204 -4.06 -10.73 0.55
N LEU A 205 -3.12 -10.00 -0.08
CA LEU A 205 -1.97 -10.58 -0.75
C LEU A 205 -1.12 -11.41 0.23
N TRP A 206 -0.79 -10.83 1.38
CA TRP A 206 0.03 -11.48 2.40
C TRP A 206 -0.61 -12.80 2.90
N LEU A 207 -1.92 -12.78 3.15
CA LEU A 207 -2.67 -13.99 3.53
C LEU A 207 -2.66 -15.05 2.44
N SER A 208 -2.88 -14.64 1.18
CA SER A 208 -2.89 -15.54 0.02
C SER A 208 -1.52 -16.21 -0.18
N VAL A 209 -0.43 -15.43 -0.11
CA VAL A 209 0.93 -15.95 -0.26
C VAL A 209 1.26 -16.92 0.89
N ARG A 210 0.88 -16.61 2.13
CA ARG A 210 1.09 -17.51 3.28
C ARG A 210 0.31 -18.81 3.20
N ALA A 211 -0.92 -18.75 2.69
CA ALA A 211 -1.76 -19.96 2.54
C ALA A 211 -1.18 -20.97 1.54
N VAL A 212 -0.44 -20.48 0.53
CA VAL A 212 0.14 -21.30 -0.54
C VAL A 212 1.58 -21.77 -0.21
N THR A 213 2.27 -21.09 0.71
CA THR A 213 3.64 -21.46 1.14
C THR A 213 3.53 -22.21 2.46
N PRO A 214 3.65 -23.57 2.48
CA PRO A 214 3.57 -24.35 3.72
C PRO A 214 4.68 -23.93 4.71
N PRO A 215 4.38 -23.82 6.00
CA PRO A 215 5.41 -23.63 7.02
C PRO A 215 6.26 -24.89 7.10
N GLY A 216 7.50 -24.87 6.61
CA GLY A 216 8.43 -26.00 6.75
C GLY A 216 9.48 -26.18 5.67
N ARG A 217 9.44 -25.44 4.56
CA ARG A 217 10.47 -25.58 3.50
C ARG A 217 11.45 -24.41 3.37
N SER A 218 11.61 -23.59 4.40
CA SER A 218 12.51 -22.43 4.36
C SER A 218 13.88 -22.66 4.97
N GLN A 219 14.26 -23.90 5.29
CA GLN A 219 15.65 -24.20 5.62
C GLN A 219 16.23 -25.08 4.51
N PRO A 220 17.16 -24.56 3.66
CA PRO A 220 18.07 -25.43 2.94
C PRO A 220 18.90 -26.22 3.99
N PRO A 221 19.23 -27.50 3.74
CA PRO A 221 20.15 -28.22 4.60
C PRO A 221 21.43 -27.39 4.70
N GLY A 222 21.85 -27.13 5.92
CA GLY A 222 23.16 -26.52 6.18
C GLY A 222 24.26 -27.39 5.60
N PRO A 223 25.41 -26.79 5.24
CA PRO A 223 26.57 -27.50 4.76
C PRO A 223 27.12 -28.43 5.82
#